data_3ffdc74aa985ee63021df81d8d921737
#
_entry.id   3ffdc74aa985ee63021df81d8d921737
#
_cell.length_a   1.000
_cell.length_b   1.000
_cell.length_c   1.000
_cell.angle_alpha   90.00
_cell.angle_beta   90.00
_cell.angle_gamma   90.00
#
_symmetry.space_group_name_H-M   'P 1'
#
loop_
_entity.id
_entity.type
_entity.pdbx_description
1 polymer ?
#
loop_
_entity_poly.entity_id
_entity_poly.type
_entity_poly.pdbx_seq_one_letter_code
_entity_poly.pdbx_strand_id
1 'polypeptide(L)'
;PGVDFELVNPEKDARYRDYWQTYHKLMARRGVTPDLAKAIMRTNTTAIGAVMVHRDEADSLICGTFGQYLWHLNYLTQVLGGGEAKLHPVGALSLMILEDGPLFIADTHVHSAPTSEQIAETIIAAARHVRRFGLEPKIAFCSQSQFGNQSAGSGPRLRAAIAMLDAAPRDFTYEGEMNVDAALDPDLRERLLQSTRSRVLPLSVPYNQSS
;
A
#
# COMPACT_ATOMS: atom_id res chain seq x y z
N PRO A 1 -8.83 32.40 0.14
CA PRO A 1 -8.14 31.68 1.19
C PRO A 1 -8.72 32.04 2.55
N GLY A 2 -8.93 31.06 3.40
CA GLY A 2 -9.40 31.27 4.77
C GLY A 2 -10.85 30.89 5.04
N VAL A 3 -11.63 30.52 4.04
CA VAL A 3 -13.00 30.00 4.21
C VAL A 3 -13.06 28.53 3.85
N ASP A 4 -12.38 28.10 2.77
CA ASP A 4 -12.47 26.74 2.24
C ASP A 4 -11.20 25.90 2.47
N PHE A 5 -10.06 26.55 2.73
CA PHE A 5 -8.79 25.88 2.99
C PHE A 5 -7.80 26.79 3.76
N GLU A 6 -6.86 26.17 4.45
CA GLU A 6 -5.74 26.82 5.12
C GLU A 6 -4.48 26.75 4.25
N LEU A 7 -3.82 27.87 4.01
CA LEU A 7 -2.57 27.94 3.29
C LEU A 7 -1.39 27.91 4.26
N VAL A 8 -0.60 26.84 4.24
CA VAL A 8 0.66 26.74 4.99
C VAL A 8 1.80 27.32 4.15
N ASN A 9 2.29 28.48 4.50
CA ASN A 9 3.46 29.10 3.87
C ASN A 9 4.70 28.90 4.77
N PRO A 10 5.69 28.07 4.36
CA PRO A 10 6.86 27.78 5.20
C PRO A 10 7.68 29.00 5.62
N GLU A 11 7.59 30.10 4.88
CA GLU A 11 8.34 31.32 5.21
C GLU A 11 7.67 32.18 6.29
N LYS A 12 6.35 32.05 6.46
CA LYS A 12 5.55 32.94 7.32
C LYS A 12 4.70 32.20 8.35
N ASP A 13 4.59 30.88 8.26
CA ASP A 13 3.79 30.07 9.18
C ASP A 13 4.43 30.07 10.57
N ALA A 14 3.62 30.37 11.59
CA ALA A 14 4.07 30.38 12.98
C ALA A 14 4.58 29.00 13.43
N ARG A 15 4.05 27.92 12.85
CA ARG A 15 4.41 26.52 13.16
C ARG A 15 5.72 26.07 12.50
N TYR A 16 6.33 26.87 11.62
CA TYR A 16 7.57 26.49 10.91
C TYR A 16 8.67 26.01 11.87
N ARG A 17 8.80 26.70 13.04
CA ARG A 17 9.79 26.31 14.05
C ARG A 17 9.52 24.91 14.58
N ASP A 18 8.28 24.58 14.87
CA ASP A 18 7.88 23.29 15.40
C ASP A 18 8.08 22.19 14.34
N TYR A 19 7.81 22.49 13.07
CA TYR A 19 7.98 21.54 11.97
C TYR A 19 9.45 21.12 11.80
N TRP A 20 10.39 22.07 11.69
CA TRP A 20 11.77 21.70 11.53
C TRP A 20 12.37 21.06 12.79
N GLN A 21 11.91 21.43 13.99
CA GLN A 21 12.32 20.78 15.23
C GLN A 21 11.82 19.34 15.32
N THR A 22 10.56 19.10 14.95
CA THR A 22 9.98 17.76 14.88
C THR A 22 10.76 16.90 13.87
N TYR A 23 10.98 17.40 12.66
CA TYR A 23 11.75 16.70 11.66
C TYR A 23 13.19 16.41 12.11
N HIS A 24 13.86 17.40 12.69
CA HIS A 24 15.19 17.20 13.24
C HIS A 24 15.22 16.15 14.34
N LYS A 25 14.27 16.18 15.28
CA LYS A 25 14.17 15.17 16.35
C LYS A 25 14.05 13.75 15.79
N LEU A 26 13.26 13.55 14.75
CA LEU A 26 13.09 12.25 14.09
C LEU A 26 14.34 11.81 13.36
N MET A 27 15.06 12.75 12.74
CA MET A 27 16.12 12.45 11.78
C MET A 27 17.54 12.71 12.30
N ALA A 28 17.70 13.23 13.53
CA ALA A 28 19.00 13.59 14.09
C ALA A 28 19.98 12.39 14.12
N ARG A 29 19.50 11.20 14.48
CA ARG A 29 20.31 9.97 14.48
C ARG A 29 20.72 9.48 13.09
N ARG A 30 20.11 10.06 12.04
CA ARG A 30 20.46 9.82 10.63
C ARG A 30 21.36 10.92 10.04
N GLY A 31 21.91 11.78 10.89
CA GLY A 31 22.85 12.82 10.48
C GLY A 31 22.21 14.11 9.96
N VAL A 32 20.89 14.28 10.13
CA VAL A 32 20.23 15.54 9.77
C VAL A 32 20.57 16.60 10.82
N THR A 33 21.28 17.64 10.41
CA THR A 33 21.60 18.81 11.26
C THR A 33 20.39 19.74 11.40
N PRO A 34 20.33 20.61 12.41
CA PRO A 34 19.27 21.62 12.54
C PRO A 34 19.13 22.50 11.29
N ASP A 35 20.24 22.88 10.66
CA ASP A 35 20.19 23.75 9.48
C ASP A 35 19.70 23.02 8.24
N LEU A 36 20.06 21.73 8.08
CA LEU A 36 19.48 20.89 7.04
C LEU A 36 17.98 20.67 7.26
N ALA A 37 17.55 20.45 8.49
CA ALA A 37 16.12 20.33 8.82
C ALA A 37 15.33 21.60 8.49
N LYS A 38 15.89 22.78 8.79
CA LYS A 38 15.30 24.07 8.41
C LYS A 38 15.20 24.22 6.89
N ALA A 39 16.25 23.83 6.15
CA ALA A 39 16.26 23.91 4.69
C ALA A 39 15.19 22.99 4.08
N ILE A 40 15.09 21.74 4.54
CA ILE A 40 14.09 20.78 4.08
C ILE A 40 12.68 21.30 4.35
N MET A 41 12.39 21.80 5.54
CA MET A 41 11.07 22.32 5.90
C MET A 41 10.71 23.63 5.18
N ARG A 42 11.64 24.28 4.49
CA ARG A 42 11.36 25.44 3.62
C ARG A 42 11.04 25.08 2.20
N THR A 43 11.64 23.99 1.71
CA THR A 43 11.65 23.68 0.27
C THR A 43 10.88 22.43 -0.11
N ASN A 44 10.54 21.57 0.87
CA ASN A 44 9.95 20.27 0.59
C ASN A 44 8.53 20.16 1.15
N THR A 45 7.55 20.35 0.28
CA THR A 45 6.13 20.32 0.64
C THR A 45 5.67 18.95 1.13
N THR A 46 6.24 17.85 0.60
CA THR A 46 5.94 16.49 1.06
C THR A 46 6.42 16.26 2.49
N ALA A 47 7.63 16.72 2.82
CA ALA A 47 8.15 16.62 4.18
C ALA A 47 7.34 17.46 5.16
N ILE A 48 6.91 18.67 4.77
CA ILE A 48 6.02 19.51 5.58
C ILE A 48 4.70 18.79 5.85
N GLY A 49 4.02 18.31 4.81
CA GLY A 49 2.76 17.60 4.95
C GLY A 49 2.89 16.32 5.78
N ALA A 50 3.99 15.58 5.62
CA ALA A 50 4.27 14.40 6.43
C ALA A 50 4.44 14.74 7.92
N VAL A 51 5.11 15.86 8.24
CA VAL A 51 5.24 16.36 9.61
C VAL A 51 3.89 16.81 10.18
N MET A 52 3.03 17.43 9.38
CA MET A 52 1.67 17.80 9.81
C MET A 52 0.85 16.55 10.17
N VAL A 53 0.89 15.50 9.35
CA VAL A 53 0.25 14.21 9.67
C VAL A 53 0.85 13.58 10.92
N HIS A 54 2.18 13.57 11.06
CA HIS A 54 2.87 13.03 12.24
C HIS A 54 2.50 13.76 13.55
N ARG A 55 2.10 15.03 13.45
CA ARG A 55 1.70 15.87 14.59
C ARG A 55 0.18 15.88 14.82
N ASP A 56 -0.57 15.04 14.13
CA ASP A 56 -2.04 14.96 14.18
C ASP A 56 -2.71 16.30 13.77
N GLU A 57 -2.05 17.11 12.95
CA GLU A 57 -2.60 18.35 12.37
C GLU A 57 -3.36 18.09 11.06
N ALA A 58 -3.23 16.87 10.50
CA ALA A 58 -3.95 16.39 9.33
C ALA A 58 -4.12 14.86 9.41
N ASP A 59 -5.24 14.34 8.91
CA ASP A 59 -5.57 12.91 8.91
C ASP A 59 -4.93 12.15 7.77
N SER A 60 -4.60 12.85 6.68
CA SER A 60 -4.01 12.27 5.46
C SER A 60 -3.22 13.30 4.67
N LEU A 61 -2.44 12.82 3.70
CA LEU A 61 -1.63 13.66 2.82
C LEU A 61 -1.80 13.22 1.37
N ILE A 62 -2.06 14.19 0.50
CA ILE A 62 -1.96 14.04 -0.95
C ILE A 62 -0.70 14.78 -1.41
N CYS A 63 0.20 14.08 -2.08
CA CYS A 63 1.44 14.65 -2.62
C CYS A 63 1.79 14.03 -3.97
N GLY A 64 2.85 14.54 -4.64
CA GLY A 64 3.35 13.93 -5.87
C GLY A 64 2.90 14.63 -7.15
N THR A 65 2.53 15.92 -7.10
CA THR A 65 2.21 16.72 -8.29
C THR A 65 3.42 16.92 -9.23
N PHE A 66 4.63 16.79 -8.69
CA PHE A 66 5.89 16.82 -9.43
C PHE A 66 6.96 16.02 -8.68
N GLY A 67 8.03 15.61 -9.38
CA GLY A 67 9.10 14.82 -8.81
C GLY A 67 8.91 13.30 -8.97
N GLN A 68 9.85 12.53 -8.46
CA GLN A 68 9.82 11.08 -8.56
C GLN A 68 9.06 10.46 -7.39
N TYR A 69 8.29 9.42 -7.66
CA TYR A 69 7.52 8.67 -6.66
C TYR A 69 8.36 8.24 -5.44
N LEU A 70 9.53 7.63 -5.70
CA LEU A 70 10.42 7.15 -4.64
C LEU A 70 10.99 8.27 -3.77
N TRP A 71 11.13 9.47 -4.31
CA TRP A 71 11.56 10.63 -3.55
C TRP A 71 10.51 11.06 -2.53
N HIS A 72 9.23 11.12 -2.94
CA HIS A 72 8.13 11.40 -2.02
C HIS A 72 7.99 10.29 -0.97
N LEU A 73 7.99 9.02 -1.41
CA LEU A 73 7.90 7.87 -0.52
C LEU A 73 9.00 7.88 0.55
N ASN A 74 10.23 8.28 0.20
CA ASN A 74 11.32 8.35 1.15
C ASN A 74 11.05 9.36 2.28
N TYR A 75 10.52 10.56 1.99
CA TYR A 75 10.16 11.51 3.04
C TYR A 75 8.99 11.02 3.90
N LEU A 76 7.99 10.41 3.28
CA LEU A 76 6.87 9.81 4.01
C LEU A 76 7.35 8.72 4.97
N THR A 77 8.18 7.81 4.49
CA THR A 77 8.71 6.72 5.33
C THR A 77 9.61 7.22 6.44
N GLN A 78 10.42 8.26 6.19
CA GLN A 78 11.27 8.87 7.21
C GLN A 78 10.46 9.50 8.36
N VAL A 79 9.44 10.26 8.03
CA VAL A 79 8.68 11.04 9.00
C VAL A 79 7.63 10.17 9.69
N LEU A 80 6.78 9.48 8.93
CA LEU A 80 5.69 8.68 9.47
C LEU A 80 6.19 7.37 10.13
N GLY A 81 7.39 6.91 9.76
CA GLY A 81 8.10 5.81 10.44
C GLY A 81 8.78 6.21 11.75
N GLY A 82 8.55 7.42 12.25
CA GLY A 82 9.11 7.87 13.51
C GLY A 82 10.65 7.95 13.53
N GLY A 83 11.28 8.11 12.35
CA GLY A 83 12.74 8.08 12.21
C GLY A 83 13.34 6.67 12.23
N GLU A 84 12.55 5.63 12.36
CA GLU A 84 13.02 4.24 12.24
C GLU A 84 13.14 3.82 10.76
N ALA A 85 14.04 2.87 10.48
CA ALA A 85 14.26 2.40 9.10
C ALA A 85 13.11 1.52 8.58
N LYS A 86 12.17 1.17 9.45
CA LYS A 86 11.06 0.25 9.14
C LYS A 86 9.73 0.90 9.49
N LEU A 87 9.05 1.41 8.47
CA LEU A 87 7.60 1.53 8.50
C LEU A 87 7.00 0.13 8.36
N HIS A 88 6.15 -0.26 9.27
CA HIS A 88 5.35 -1.47 9.18
C HIS A 88 3.94 -1.15 8.71
N PRO A 89 3.40 -2.00 7.87
CA PRO A 89 3.90 -2.36 6.53
C PRO A 89 3.66 -1.21 5.57
N VAL A 90 4.64 -0.85 4.75
CA VAL A 90 4.44 0.07 3.62
C VAL A 90 4.11 -0.75 2.40
N GLY A 91 2.98 -0.48 1.80
CA GLY A 91 2.57 -1.08 0.54
C GLY A 91 1.79 -0.07 -0.28
N ALA A 92 1.79 -0.23 -1.60
CA ALA A 92 0.93 0.54 -2.48
C ALA A 92 -0.34 -0.25 -2.78
N LEU A 93 -1.48 0.43 -2.73
CA LEU A 93 -2.76 -0.11 -3.16
C LEU A 93 -3.31 0.79 -4.26
N SER A 94 -3.28 0.30 -5.50
CA SER A 94 -3.86 0.99 -6.65
C SER A 94 -5.31 0.58 -6.83
N LEU A 95 -6.19 1.56 -7.03
CA LEU A 95 -7.59 1.36 -7.34
C LEU A 95 -7.83 1.65 -8.82
N MET A 96 -8.36 0.67 -9.53
CA MET A 96 -8.88 0.83 -10.90
C MET A 96 -10.40 0.80 -10.84
N ILE A 97 -11.03 1.78 -11.48
CA ILE A 97 -12.48 1.87 -11.61
C ILE A 97 -12.83 1.34 -12.99
N LEU A 98 -13.38 0.14 -13.04
CA LEU A 98 -13.78 -0.55 -14.26
C LEU A 98 -15.31 -0.52 -14.40
N GLU A 99 -15.84 -0.85 -15.59
CA GLU A 99 -17.27 -0.93 -15.83
C GLU A 99 -17.96 -1.95 -14.91
N ASP A 100 -17.29 -3.07 -14.65
CA ASP A 100 -17.79 -4.15 -13.78
C ASP A 100 -17.55 -3.91 -12.28
N GLY A 101 -16.92 -2.79 -11.91
CA GLY A 101 -16.66 -2.42 -10.53
C GLY A 101 -15.20 -2.14 -10.21
N PRO A 102 -14.88 -1.85 -8.94
CA PRO A 102 -13.53 -1.50 -8.54
C PRO A 102 -12.61 -2.73 -8.47
N LEU A 103 -11.40 -2.60 -9.03
CA LEU A 103 -10.33 -3.56 -8.89
C LEU A 103 -9.17 -2.95 -8.12
N PHE A 104 -8.72 -3.62 -7.06
CA PHE A 104 -7.56 -3.21 -6.27
C PHE A 104 -6.34 -4.05 -6.62
N ILE A 105 -5.20 -3.42 -6.82
CA ILE A 105 -3.92 -4.07 -7.10
C ILE A 105 -2.89 -3.68 -6.04
N ALA A 106 -2.36 -4.65 -5.32
CA ALA A 106 -1.30 -4.51 -4.32
C ALA A 106 -0.12 -5.45 -4.67
N ASP A 107 1.10 -5.17 -4.41
CA ASP A 107 1.81 -3.92 -4.22
C ASP A 107 2.41 -3.48 -5.55
N THR A 108 2.03 -2.30 -6.06
CA THR A 108 2.38 -1.90 -7.43
C THR A 108 3.68 -1.11 -7.52
N HIS A 109 4.15 -0.50 -6.41
CA HIS A 109 5.21 0.51 -6.52
C HIS A 109 6.25 0.52 -5.41
N VAL A 110 6.03 -0.15 -4.29
CA VAL A 110 6.91 -0.03 -3.11
C VAL A 110 8.01 -1.07 -3.13
N HIS A 111 7.67 -2.33 -3.37
CA HIS A 111 8.64 -3.42 -3.34
C HIS A 111 8.85 -4.03 -4.72
N SER A 112 10.07 -3.95 -5.23
CA SER A 112 10.45 -4.63 -6.49
C SER A 112 10.61 -6.14 -6.32
N ALA A 113 10.97 -6.61 -5.13
CA ALA A 113 11.14 -8.01 -4.81
C ALA A 113 10.74 -8.27 -3.33
N PRO A 114 9.44 -8.22 -2.99
CA PRO A 114 8.99 -8.35 -1.62
C PRO A 114 9.31 -9.71 -1.03
N THR A 115 9.58 -9.77 0.28
CA THR A 115 9.65 -11.03 1.02
C THR A 115 8.25 -11.61 1.25
N SER A 116 8.17 -12.87 1.66
CA SER A 116 6.88 -13.51 1.95
C SER A 116 6.14 -12.81 3.10
N GLU A 117 6.88 -12.32 4.10
CA GLU A 117 6.36 -11.55 5.22
C GLU A 117 5.77 -10.23 4.74
N GLN A 118 6.51 -9.48 3.91
CA GLN A 118 6.05 -8.21 3.34
C GLN A 118 4.79 -8.39 2.49
N ILE A 119 4.71 -9.48 1.73
CA ILE A 119 3.50 -9.81 0.96
C ILE A 119 2.32 -10.06 1.91
N ALA A 120 2.48 -10.89 2.93
CA ALA A 120 1.41 -11.21 3.87
C ALA A 120 0.92 -9.96 4.63
N GLU A 121 1.85 -9.11 5.10
CA GLU A 121 1.54 -7.85 5.77
C GLU A 121 0.81 -6.86 4.84
N THR A 122 1.27 -6.72 3.60
CA THR A 122 0.63 -5.86 2.58
C THR A 122 -0.80 -6.32 2.29
N ILE A 123 -1.04 -7.63 2.18
CA ILE A 123 -2.38 -8.18 1.95
C ILE A 123 -3.31 -7.90 3.12
N ILE A 124 -2.86 -8.07 4.36
CA ILE A 124 -3.65 -7.74 5.55
C ILE A 124 -4.01 -6.26 5.59
N ALA A 125 -3.07 -5.38 5.25
CA ALA A 125 -3.31 -3.94 5.18
C ALA A 125 -4.28 -3.59 4.03
N ALA A 126 -4.09 -4.17 2.84
CA ALA A 126 -4.96 -3.98 1.69
C ALA A 126 -6.41 -4.39 1.98
N ALA A 127 -6.62 -5.55 2.61
CA ALA A 127 -7.96 -6.02 2.99
C ALA A 127 -8.69 -5.00 3.88
N ARG A 128 -7.99 -4.41 4.87
CA ARG A 128 -8.56 -3.34 5.71
C ARG A 128 -8.97 -2.11 4.90
N HIS A 129 -8.15 -1.72 3.91
CA HIS A 129 -8.47 -0.58 3.06
C HIS A 129 -9.65 -0.85 2.12
N VAL A 130 -9.73 -2.03 1.51
CA VAL A 130 -10.86 -2.45 0.67
C VAL A 130 -12.19 -2.35 1.44
N ARG A 131 -12.21 -2.76 2.71
CA ARG A 131 -13.40 -2.64 3.57
C ARG A 131 -13.83 -1.20 3.81
N ARG A 132 -12.92 -0.23 3.83
CA ARG A 132 -13.29 1.19 3.95
C ARG A 132 -14.10 1.70 2.76
N PHE A 133 -14.05 1.00 1.62
CA PHE A 133 -14.93 1.24 0.47
C PHE A 133 -16.26 0.47 0.54
N GLY A 134 -16.56 -0.20 1.67
CA GLY A 134 -17.78 -0.99 1.83
C GLY A 134 -17.76 -2.32 1.09
N LEU A 135 -16.59 -2.80 0.67
CA LEU A 135 -16.42 -4.02 -0.11
C LEU A 135 -15.88 -5.18 0.72
N GLU A 136 -16.32 -6.40 0.43
CA GLU A 136 -15.75 -7.60 1.01
C GLU A 136 -14.47 -7.98 0.26
N PRO A 137 -13.29 -8.06 0.95
CA PRO A 137 -12.04 -8.37 0.28
C PRO A 137 -12.00 -9.81 -0.21
N LYS A 138 -11.76 -9.98 -1.52
CA LYS A 138 -11.48 -11.25 -2.17
C LYS A 138 -10.15 -11.12 -2.90
N ILE A 139 -9.16 -11.91 -2.52
CA ILE A 139 -7.76 -11.67 -2.88
C ILE A 139 -7.21 -12.81 -3.70
N ALA A 140 -6.69 -12.51 -4.89
CA ALA A 140 -5.95 -13.44 -5.71
C ALA A 140 -4.45 -13.13 -5.66
N PHE A 141 -3.64 -14.13 -5.36
CA PHE A 141 -2.19 -14.05 -5.48
C PHE A 141 -1.77 -14.34 -6.92
N CYS A 142 -1.38 -13.29 -7.65
CA CYS A 142 -1.08 -13.38 -9.06
C CYS A 142 0.40 -13.67 -9.33
N SER A 143 0.67 -14.65 -10.20
CA SER A 143 2.00 -15.10 -10.59
C SER A 143 2.01 -15.62 -12.02
N GLN A 144 3.21 -15.84 -12.55
CA GLN A 144 3.40 -16.67 -13.75
C GLN A 144 3.23 -18.17 -13.48
N SER A 145 3.31 -18.58 -12.22
CA SER A 145 3.08 -19.94 -11.73
C SER A 145 1.60 -20.15 -11.39
N GLN A 146 1.14 -21.37 -11.50
CA GLN A 146 -0.21 -21.79 -11.10
C GLN A 146 -0.09 -22.93 -10.10
N PHE A 147 -0.49 -22.70 -8.87
CA PHE A 147 -0.60 -23.68 -7.78
C PHE A 147 0.62 -24.63 -7.67
N GLY A 148 1.83 -24.08 -7.79
CA GLY A 148 3.08 -24.83 -7.62
C GLY A 148 3.63 -25.51 -8.87
N ASN A 149 3.10 -25.22 -10.06
CA ASN A 149 3.62 -25.81 -11.30
C ASN A 149 5.02 -25.31 -11.68
N GLN A 150 5.50 -24.25 -11.06
CA GLN A 150 6.85 -23.73 -11.23
C GLN A 150 7.55 -23.55 -9.87
N SER A 151 8.81 -23.99 -9.81
CA SER A 151 9.66 -23.87 -8.61
C SER A 151 10.47 -22.60 -8.57
N ALA A 152 10.50 -21.81 -9.65
CA ALA A 152 11.24 -20.56 -9.78
C ALA A 152 10.31 -19.34 -9.83
N GLY A 153 10.88 -18.13 -9.78
CA GLY A 153 10.14 -16.87 -9.88
C GLY A 153 9.47 -16.43 -8.58
N SER A 154 8.32 -15.78 -8.69
CA SER A 154 7.56 -15.27 -7.55
C SER A 154 6.72 -16.32 -6.83
N GLY A 155 6.38 -17.43 -7.48
CA GLY A 155 5.50 -18.47 -6.97
C GLY A 155 5.86 -18.99 -5.57
N PRO A 156 7.10 -19.41 -5.30
CA PRO A 156 7.50 -19.88 -3.98
C PRO A 156 7.28 -18.85 -2.86
N ARG A 157 7.55 -17.57 -3.13
CA ARG A 157 7.33 -16.49 -2.14
C ARG A 157 5.86 -16.26 -1.86
N LEU A 158 5.02 -16.30 -2.89
CA LEU A 158 3.57 -16.18 -2.75
C LEU A 158 2.98 -17.34 -1.95
N ARG A 159 3.40 -18.59 -2.23
CA ARG A 159 2.99 -19.76 -1.45
C ARG A 159 3.41 -19.68 0.01
N ALA A 160 4.61 -19.18 0.29
CA ALA A 160 5.06 -18.97 1.66
C ALA A 160 4.24 -17.88 2.36
N ALA A 161 3.87 -16.79 1.66
CA ALA A 161 2.97 -15.77 2.20
C ALA A 161 1.56 -16.33 2.48
N ILE A 162 1.02 -17.16 1.59
CA ILE A 162 -0.26 -17.86 1.81
C ILE A 162 -0.19 -18.75 3.05
N ALA A 163 0.88 -19.54 3.22
CA ALA A 163 1.08 -20.37 4.40
C ALA A 163 1.13 -19.55 5.71
N MET A 164 1.70 -18.33 5.65
CA MET A 164 1.68 -17.41 6.81
C MET A 164 0.27 -16.88 7.10
N LEU A 165 -0.54 -16.64 6.07
CA LEU A 165 -1.94 -16.25 6.27
C LEU A 165 -2.77 -17.40 6.84
N ASP A 166 -2.49 -18.65 6.43
CA ASP A 166 -3.16 -19.86 6.91
C ASP A 166 -2.86 -20.16 8.39
N ALA A 167 -1.77 -19.62 8.93
CA ALA A 167 -1.38 -19.82 10.33
C ALA A 167 -2.36 -19.23 11.35
N ALA A 168 -3.26 -18.32 10.93
CA ALA A 168 -4.29 -17.74 11.79
C ALA A 168 -5.58 -17.47 11.00
N PRO A 169 -6.76 -17.53 11.64
CA PRO A 169 -8.01 -17.18 10.99
C PRO A 169 -7.97 -15.78 10.37
N ARG A 170 -8.50 -15.64 9.17
CA ARG A 170 -8.64 -14.37 8.46
C ARG A 170 -10.10 -14.06 8.23
N ASP A 171 -10.41 -12.78 8.24
CA ASP A 171 -11.74 -12.24 7.99
C ASP A 171 -11.96 -11.87 6.52
N PHE A 172 -11.11 -12.37 5.61
CA PHE A 172 -11.20 -12.19 4.16
C PHE A 172 -10.85 -13.50 3.45
N THR A 173 -11.32 -13.65 2.21
CA THR A 173 -10.99 -14.80 1.37
C THR A 173 -9.79 -14.52 0.49
N TYR A 174 -8.95 -15.53 0.29
CA TYR A 174 -7.77 -15.45 -0.56
C TYR A 174 -7.45 -16.78 -1.21
N GLU A 175 -6.84 -16.72 -2.37
CA GLU A 175 -6.43 -17.90 -3.13
C GLU A 175 -5.24 -17.59 -4.04
N GLY A 176 -4.51 -18.61 -4.43
CA GLY A 176 -3.39 -18.57 -5.39
C GLY A 176 -2.32 -19.59 -5.03
N GLU A 177 -1.20 -19.54 -5.72
CA GLU A 177 -0.89 -18.54 -6.77
C GLU A 177 -1.50 -18.98 -8.11
N MET A 178 -1.93 -17.99 -8.89
CA MET A 178 -2.55 -18.23 -10.20
C MET A 178 -2.20 -17.11 -11.19
N ASN A 179 -2.43 -17.35 -12.48
CA ASN A 179 -2.32 -16.30 -13.48
C ASN A 179 -3.45 -15.26 -13.33
N VAL A 180 -3.20 -14.04 -13.75
CA VAL A 180 -4.17 -12.93 -13.63
C VAL A 180 -5.47 -13.20 -14.38
N ASP A 181 -5.41 -13.82 -15.55
CA ASP A 181 -6.58 -14.22 -16.33
C ASP A 181 -7.47 -15.21 -15.56
N ALA A 182 -6.87 -16.21 -14.90
CA ALA A 182 -7.61 -17.15 -14.05
C ALA A 182 -8.18 -16.46 -12.77
N ALA A 183 -7.54 -15.38 -12.30
CA ALA A 183 -8.03 -14.61 -11.17
C ALA A 183 -9.27 -13.78 -11.53
N LEU A 184 -9.35 -13.28 -12.75
CA LEU A 184 -10.41 -12.37 -13.21
C LEU A 184 -11.56 -13.10 -13.93
N ASP A 185 -11.30 -14.27 -14.56
CA ASP A 185 -12.29 -15.06 -15.26
C ASP A 185 -12.64 -16.33 -14.46
N PRO A 186 -13.84 -16.40 -13.85
CA PRO A 186 -14.29 -17.57 -13.10
C PRO A 186 -14.38 -18.86 -13.94
N ASP A 187 -14.83 -18.75 -15.19
CA ASP A 187 -15.02 -19.92 -16.06
C ASP A 187 -13.66 -20.49 -16.48
N LEU A 188 -12.70 -19.61 -16.77
CA LEU A 188 -11.32 -20.02 -17.04
C LEU A 188 -10.71 -20.67 -15.80
N ARG A 189 -10.89 -20.07 -14.63
CA ARG A 189 -10.39 -20.60 -13.36
C ARG A 189 -10.94 -21.99 -13.10
N GLU A 190 -12.26 -22.20 -13.22
CA GLU A 190 -12.89 -23.49 -13.00
C GLU A 190 -12.34 -24.55 -13.95
N ARG A 191 -12.17 -24.24 -15.22
CA ARG A 191 -11.56 -25.16 -16.21
C ARG A 191 -10.12 -25.52 -15.88
N LEU A 192 -9.33 -24.58 -15.41
CA LEU A 192 -7.92 -24.80 -15.04
C LEU A 192 -7.78 -25.58 -13.74
N LEU A 193 -8.71 -25.42 -12.81
CA LEU A 193 -8.64 -25.98 -11.47
C LEU A 193 -9.38 -27.32 -11.31
N GLN A 194 -10.11 -27.79 -12.31
CA GLN A 194 -10.70 -29.14 -12.30
C GLN A 194 -9.69 -30.27 -12.06
N SER A 195 -8.41 -29.98 -12.24
CA SER A 195 -7.29 -30.92 -11.98
C SER A 195 -6.61 -30.72 -10.61
N THR A 196 -6.95 -29.69 -9.85
CA THR A 196 -6.31 -29.37 -8.57
C THR A 196 -7.36 -29.34 -7.44
N ARG A 197 -6.99 -29.87 -6.27
CA ARG A 197 -7.85 -29.87 -5.07
C ARG A 197 -7.88 -28.49 -4.42
N SER A 198 -8.19 -27.44 -5.16
CA SER A 198 -8.25 -26.11 -4.57
C SER A 198 -9.61 -25.85 -3.93
N ARG A 199 -9.62 -25.23 -2.75
CA ARG A 199 -10.80 -24.70 -2.11
C ARG A 199 -11.16 -23.37 -2.76
N VAL A 200 -11.65 -23.43 -3.99
CA VAL A 200 -11.99 -22.24 -4.75
C VAL A 200 -13.30 -21.67 -4.22
N LEU A 201 -13.22 -20.54 -3.57
CA LEU A 201 -14.39 -19.68 -3.41
C LEU A 201 -14.48 -18.79 -4.66
N PRO A 202 -15.63 -18.71 -5.33
CA PRO A 202 -15.77 -17.85 -6.49
C PRO A 202 -15.47 -16.41 -6.10
N LEU A 203 -14.47 -15.80 -6.77
CA LEU A 203 -14.32 -14.36 -6.76
C LEU A 203 -15.46 -13.79 -7.59
N SER A 204 -16.66 -13.82 -7.05
CA SER A 204 -17.80 -13.23 -7.73
C SER A 204 -17.73 -11.72 -7.61
N VAL A 205 -17.31 -11.08 -8.69
CA VAL A 205 -17.81 -9.74 -8.96
C VAL A 205 -19.29 -9.92 -9.25
N PRO A 206 -20.23 -9.30 -8.52
CA PRO A 206 -21.63 -9.39 -8.88
C PRO A 206 -21.83 -8.69 -10.22
N TYR A 207 -21.94 -9.47 -11.28
CA TYR A 207 -22.48 -9.00 -12.55
C TYR A 207 -23.96 -8.72 -12.32
N ASN A 208 -24.28 -7.47 -12.10
CA ASN A 208 -25.67 -7.03 -11.98
C ASN A 208 -26.28 -7.00 -13.38
N GLN A 209 -26.84 -8.12 -13.83
CA GLN A 209 -27.78 -8.12 -14.93
C GLN A 209 -29.07 -7.49 -14.44
N SER A 210 -29.20 -6.19 -14.60
CA SER A 210 -30.48 -5.50 -14.60
C SER A 210 -30.62 -4.79 -15.94
N SER A 211 -31.32 -5.49 -16.83
CA SER A 211 -32.00 -4.98 -18.02
C SER A 211 -32.80 -3.70 -17.76
#